data_239aedfea2442ac82c8048bc44e2fcf3
#
_entry.id   239aedfea2442ac82c8048bc44e2fcf3
#
_cell.length_a   1.000
_cell.length_b   1.000
_cell.length_c   1.000
_cell.angle_alpha   90.00
_cell.angle_beta   90.00
_cell.angle_gamma   90.00
#
_symmetry.space_group_name_H-M   'P 1'
#
loop_
_entity.id
_entity.type
_entity.pdbx_description
1 polymer ?
#
loop_
_entity_poly.entity_id
_entity_poly.type
_entity_poly.pdbx_seq_one_letter_code
_entity_poly.pdbx_strand_id
1 'polypeptide(L)' 'MRGIKVVGKTTVPGNEQYKVVYNQYQDTVVLELGDTSLKLNAVNFMLMNEMVRKAAARLVMQTEMIIN' A
#
# COMPACT_ATOMS: atom_id res chain seq x y z
N MET A 1 19.01 -2.06 -12.61
CA MET A 1 18.90 -2.95 -11.45
C MET A 1 17.68 -3.81 -11.55
N ARG A 2 17.89 -5.09 -11.62
CA ARG A 2 16.79 -6.00 -11.87
C ARG A 2 16.05 -6.41 -10.63
N GLY A 3 16.66 -6.23 -9.47
CA GLY A 3 16.06 -6.68 -8.23
C GLY A 3 15.08 -5.71 -7.61
N ILE A 4 14.98 -4.49 -8.14
CA ILE A 4 14.13 -3.45 -7.56
C ILE A 4 13.15 -3.00 -8.62
N LYS A 5 11.85 -3.04 -8.29
CA LYS A 5 10.84 -2.64 -9.25
C LYS A 5 9.62 -2.07 -8.56
N VAL A 6 8.96 -1.17 -9.25
CA VAL A 6 7.69 -0.61 -8.78
C VAL A 6 6.59 -1.60 -9.16
N VAL A 7 5.89 -2.11 -8.14
CA VAL A 7 4.83 -3.08 -8.35
C VAL A 7 3.45 -2.46 -8.20
N GLY A 8 3.36 -1.21 -7.73
CA GLY A 8 2.11 -0.50 -7.67
C GLY A 8 2.36 0.98 -7.58
N LYS A 9 1.43 1.77 -8.16
CA LYS A 9 1.61 3.21 -8.19
C LYS A 9 0.25 3.87 -8.41
N THR A 10 0.00 4.98 -7.70
CA THR A 10 -1.19 5.77 -7.92
C THR A 10 -0.91 7.21 -7.57
N THR A 11 -1.68 8.12 -8.16
CA THR A 11 -1.62 9.53 -7.82
C THR A 11 -2.85 9.88 -6.99
N VAL A 12 -2.62 10.51 -5.86
CA VAL A 12 -3.71 10.91 -4.96
C VAL A 12 -3.95 12.41 -5.10
N PRO A 13 -5.08 12.91 -4.60
CA PRO A 13 -5.35 14.33 -4.66
C PRO A 13 -4.21 15.15 -4.05
N GLY A 14 -3.85 16.26 -4.69
CA GLY A 14 -2.71 17.06 -4.28
C GLY A 14 -1.46 16.72 -5.05
N ASN A 15 -1.56 15.87 -6.09
CA ASN A 15 -0.44 15.51 -6.96
C ASN A 15 0.64 14.69 -6.26
N GLU A 16 0.34 14.10 -5.12
CA GLU A 16 1.27 13.19 -4.50
C GLU A 16 1.15 11.82 -5.12
N GLN A 17 2.26 11.11 -5.17
CA GLN A 17 2.29 9.75 -5.70
C GLN A 17 2.54 8.76 -4.58
N TYR A 18 1.74 7.71 -4.57
CA TYR A 18 1.93 6.57 -3.68
C TYR A 18 2.46 5.41 -4.51
N LYS A 19 3.53 4.78 -4.04
CA LYS A 19 4.16 3.70 -4.77
C LYS A 19 4.43 2.53 -3.83
N VAL A 20 4.41 1.33 -4.40
CA VAL A 20 4.87 0.13 -3.73
C VAL A 20 6.07 -0.38 -4.52
N VAL A 21 7.22 -0.46 -3.86
CA VAL A 21 8.46 -0.87 -4.49
C VAL A 21 8.93 -2.17 -3.85
N TYR A 22 9.27 -3.15 -4.67
CA TYR A 22 9.73 -4.44 -4.19
C TYR A 22 11.21 -4.59 -4.48
N ASN A 23 11.97 -4.99 -3.45
CA ASN A 23 13.39 -5.30 -3.57
C ASN A 23 13.54 -6.80 -3.47
N GLN A 24 13.80 -7.42 -4.62
CA GLN A 24 13.89 -8.87 -4.72
C GLN A 24 15.09 -9.43 -3.96
N TYR A 25 16.17 -8.69 -3.91
CA TYR A 25 17.38 -9.17 -3.24
C TYR A 25 17.20 -9.30 -1.74
N GLN A 26 16.45 -8.39 -1.15
CA GLN A 26 16.25 -8.37 0.29
C GLN A 26 14.88 -8.90 0.68
N ASP A 27 14.04 -9.21 -0.31
CA ASP A 27 12.66 -9.65 -0.09
C ASP A 27 11.91 -8.65 0.79
N THR A 28 12.06 -7.37 0.47
CA THR A 28 11.45 -6.29 1.20
C THR A 28 10.57 -5.45 0.30
N VAL A 29 9.55 -4.84 0.89
CA VAL A 29 8.62 -3.96 0.21
C VAL A 29 8.71 -2.60 0.87
N VAL A 30 8.81 -1.56 0.06
CA VAL A 30 8.78 -0.18 0.55
C VAL A 30 7.51 0.49 0.05
N LEU A 31 6.74 1.01 0.98
CA LEU A 31 5.57 1.82 0.67
C LEU A 31 6.01 3.28 0.69
N GLU A 32 5.92 3.94 -0.46
CA GLU A 32 6.26 5.35 -0.56
C GLU A 32 4.96 6.14 -0.65
N LEU A 33 4.67 6.90 0.40
CA LEU A 33 3.41 7.62 0.53
C LEU A 33 3.70 9.10 0.58
N GLY A 34 3.92 9.69 -0.60
CA GLY A 34 4.36 11.06 -0.67
C GLY A 34 5.78 11.19 -0.16
N ASP A 35 5.97 11.95 0.91
CA ASP A 35 7.28 12.14 1.51
C ASP A 35 7.57 11.17 2.65
N THR A 36 6.68 10.21 2.89
CA THR A 36 6.82 9.21 3.94
C THR A 36 7.08 7.86 3.31
N SER A 37 7.93 7.06 3.92
CA SER A 37 8.13 5.70 3.44
C SER A 37 8.14 4.73 4.60
N LEU A 38 7.71 3.49 4.31
CA LEU A 38 7.61 2.43 5.28
C LEU A 38 8.17 1.17 4.65
N LYS A 39 9.13 0.55 5.33
CA LYS A 39 9.80 -0.64 4.82
C LYS A 39 9.35 -1.87 5.60
N LEU A 40 8.94 -2.90 4.88
CA LEU A 40 8.47 -4.15 5.46
C LEU A 40 9.10 -5.31 4.71
N ASN A 41 9.24 -6.47 5.38
CA ASN A 41 9.55 -7.65 4.60
C ASN A 41 8.28 -8.10 3.83
N ALA A 42 8.46 -8.97 2.84
CA ALA A 42 7.36 -9.31 1.95
C ALA A 42 6.21 -10.00 2.69
N VAL A 43 6.55 -10.86 3.65
CA VAL A 43 5.50 -11.57 4.41
C VAL A 43 4.66 -10.59 5.21
N ASN A 44 5.32 -9.65 5.90
CA ASN A 44 4.59 -8.65 6.68
C ASN A 44 3.77 -7.73 5.79
N PHE A 45 4.28 -7.43 4.59
CA PHE A 45 3.52 -6.63 3.65
C PHE A 45 2.23 -7.36 3.25
N MET A 46 2.31 -8.67 2.99
CA MET A 46 1.12 -9.43 2.60
C MET A 46 0.10 -9.48 3.73
N LEU A 47 0.57 -9.63 4.97
CA LEU A 47 -0.33 -9.62 6.12
C LEU A 47 -0.98 -8.26 6.29
N MET A 48 -0.21 -7.19 6.12
CA MET A 48 -0.76 -5.84 6.19
C MET A 48 -1.79 -5.61 5.10
N ASN A 49 -1.54 -6.14 3.91
CA ASN A 49 -2.48 -6.00 2.81
C ASN A 49 -3.83 -6.63 3.15
N GLU A 50 -3.82 -7.80 3.78
CA GLU A 50 -5.07 -8.43 4.22
C GLU A 50 -5.82 -7.54 5.22
N MET A 51 -5.08 -6.99 6.17
CA MET A 51 -5.69 -6.12 7.18
C MET A 51 -6.28 -4.88 6.54
N VAL A 52 -5.54 -4.26 5.63
CA VAL A 52 -6.00 -3.03 4.98
C VAL A 52 -7.24 -3.30 4.13
N ARG A 53 -7.27 -4.43 3.42
CA ARG A 53 -8.43 -4.78 2.62
C ARG A 53 -9.67 -4.96 3.46
N LYS A 54 -9.53 -5.61 4.61
CA LYS A 54 -10.66 -5.81 5.51
C LYS A 54 -11.12 -4.47 6.10
N ALA A 55 -10.17 -3.63 6.47
CA ALA A 55 -10.50 -2.31 7.00
C ALA A 55 -11.22 -1.47 5.96
N ALA A 56 -10.76 -1.51 4.71
CA ALA A 56 -11.39 -0.74 3.64
C ALA A 56 -12.81 -1.21 3.41
N ALA A 57 -13.05 -2.54 3.46
CA ALA A 57 -14.39 -3.07 3.28
C ALA A 57 -15.33 -2.58 4.39
N ARG A 58 -14.83 -2.52 5.62
CA ARG A 58 -15.64 -2.04 6.74
C ARG A 58 -15.97 -0.56 6.59
N LEU A 59 -15.01 0.22 6.12
CA LEU A 59 -15.26 1.64 5.89
C LEU A 59 -16.32 1.86 4.83
N VAL A 60 -16.29 1.09 3.76
CA VAL A 60 -17.30 1.18 2.72
C VAL A 60 -18.67 0.84 3.28
N MET A 61 -18.76 -0.24 4.06
CA MET A 61 -20.05 -0.64 4.65
C MET A 61 -20.57 0.43 5.59
N GLN A 62 -19.71 1.01 6.42
CA GLN A 62 -20.15 2.07 7.34
C GLN A 62 -20.64 3.29 6.58
N THR A 63 -19.95 3.65 5.51
CA THR A 63 -20.37 4.80 4.71
C THR A 63 -21.74 4.58 4.10
N GLU A 64 -22.00 3.37 3.60
CA GLU A 64 -23.29 3.03 3.04
C GLU A 64 -24.38 3.10 4.10
N MET A 65 -24.09 2.62 5.29
CA MET A 65 -25.05 2.66 6.38
C MET A 65 -25.38 4.09 6.80
N ILE A 66 -24.39 4.96 6.78
CA ILE A 66 -24.59 6.35 7.16
C ILE A 66 -25.43 7.08 6.12
N ILE A 67 -25.22 6.77 4.85
CA ILE A 67 -25.94 7.43 3.77
C ILE A 67 -27.40 7.02 3.75
N ASN A 68 -27.68 5.81 4.11
CA ASN A 68 -29.06 5.33 4.13
C ASN A 68 -29.81 5.89 5.32
#